data_2ab61ef497c60168f32172b0823ca177
#
_entry.id   2ab61ef497c60168f32172b0823ca177
#
_cell.length_a   1.000
_cell.length_b   1.000
_cell.length_c   1.000
_cell.angle_alpha   90.00
_cell.angle_beta   90.00
_cell.angle_gamma   90.00
#
_symmetry.space_group_name_H-M   'P 1'
#
loop_
_entity.id
_entity.type
_entity.pdbx_description
1 polymer ?
#
loop_
_entity_poly.entity_id
_entity_poly.type
_entity_poly.pdbx_seq_one_letter_code
_entity_poly.pdbx_strand_id
1 'polypeptide(L)'
;MNVTLLLRLLSAHLLADFFLQSDKLCKAKNESGKKGVIAQLAHAFIHALSAYILLADWKNWIIPLVIFVSHLIIDVLKSRLHGKGTVAFLCDQSVHILVIVLLWWWLYADSTILFQKVCLG
;
A
#
# COMPACT_ATOMS: atom_id res chain seq x y z
N MET A 1 3.27 20.44 -5.99
CA MET A 1 2.99 19.09 -5.45
C MET A 1 3.51 18.04 -6.42
N ASN A 2 4.08 16.97 -5.91
CA ASN A 2 4.68 15.95 -6.77
C ASN A 2 3.66 14.85 -7.10
N VAL A 3 2.81 15.13 -8.07
CA VAL A 3 1.77 14.20 -8.52
C VAL A 3 2.37 12.94 -9.14
N THR A 4 3.56 13.04 -9.73
CA THR A 4 4.24 11.88 -10.31
C THR A 4 4.51 10.80 -9.27
N LEU A 5 4.95 11.18 -8.07
CA LEU A 5 5.18 10.23 -6.98
C LEU A 5 3.87 9.60 -6.49
N LEU A 6 2.78 10.37 -6.45
CA LEU A 6 1.47 9.82 -6.12
C LEU A 6 1.05 8.79 -7.16
N LEU A 7 1.20 9.09 -8.43
CA LEU A 7 0.86 8.15 -9.51
C LEU A 7 1.71 6.88 -9.45
N ARG A 8 2.97 6.99 -9.09
CA ARG A 8 3.84 5.83 -8.89
C ARG A 8 3.35 4.95 -7.74
N LEU A 9 2.98 5.54 -6.62
CA LEU A 9 2.45 4.79 -5.47
C LEU A 9 1.13 4.10 -5.81
N LEU A 10 0.22 4.79 -6.50
CA LEU A 10 -1.05 4.21 -6.93
C LEU A 10 -0.83 3.08 -7.94
N SER A 11 0.11 3.26 -8.88
CA SER A 11 0.46 2.23 -9.85
C SER A 11 1.04 0.99 -9.17
N ALA A 12 1.88 1.18 -8.15
CA ALA A 12 2.43 0.07 -7.38
C ALA A 12 1.33 -0.71 -6.67
N HIS A 13 0.36 -0.01 -6.08
CA HIS A 13 -0.77 -0.66 -5.42
C HIS A 13 -1.59 -1.50 -6.40
N LEU A 14 -1.95 -0.93 -7.54
CA LEU A 14 -2.71 -1.65 -8.56
C LEU A 14 -1.94 -2.85 -9.13
N LEU A 15 -0.64 -2.68 -9.37
CA LEU A 15 0.21 -3.77 -9.85
C LEU A 15 0.22 -4.92 -8.84
N ALA A 16 0.39 -4.62 -7.56
CA ALA A 16 0.47 -5.64 -6.52
C ALA A 16 -0.87 -6.37 -6.34
N ASP A 17 -1.99 -5.65 -6.38
CA ASP A 17 -3.31 -6.25 -6.18
C ASP A 17 -3.79 -7.05 -7.39
N PHE A 18 -3.56 -6.58 -8.61
CA PHE A 18 -4.20 -7.15 -9.79
C PHE A 18 -3.27 -7.98 -10.65
N PHE A 19 -1.97 -7.71 -10.65
CA PHE A 19 -1.04 -8.45 -11.49
C PHE A 19 -0.12 -9.38 -10.71
N LEU A 20 0.30 -9.01 -9.52
CA LEU A 20 1.25 -9.79 -8.73
C LEU A 20 0.57 -10.72 -7.72
N GLN A 21 -0.72 -10.52 -7.46
CA GLN A 21 -1.48 -11.39 -6.58
C GLN A 21 -2.06 -12.55 -7.38
N SER A 22 -1.50 -13.74 -7.20
CA SER A 22 -2.02 -14.95 -7.84
C SER A 22 -3.31 -15.43 -7.18
N ASP A 23 -4.09 -16.25 -7.89
CA ASP A 23 -5.28 -16.88 -7.31
C ASP A 23 -4.94 -17.73 -6.09
N LYS A 24 -3.80 -18.42 -6.14
CA LYS A 24 -3.30 -19.23 -5.03
C LYS A 24 -3.05 -18.38 -3.80
N LEU A 25 -2.39 -17.23 -3.96
CA LEU A 25 -2.13 -16.29 -2.87
C LEU A 25 -3.44 -15.72 -2.31
N CYS A 26 -4.35 -15.33 -3.19
CA CYS A 26 -5.65 -14.80 -2.81
C CYS A 26 -6.45 -15.78 -1.96
N LYS A 27 -6.46 -17.06 -2.34
CA LYS A 27 -7.12 -18.12 -1.58
C LYS A 27 -6.41 -18.36 -0.25
N ALA A 28 -5.07 -18.39 -0.26
CA ALA A 28 -4.27 -18.66 0.92
C ALA A 28 -4.47 -17.59 2.01
N LYS A 29 -4.66 -16.33 1.64
CA LYS A 29 -4.91 -15.24 2.60
C LYS A 29 -6.17 -15.47 3.44
N ASN A 30 -7.14 -16.21 2.91
CA ASN A 30 -8.40 -16.47 3.59
C ASN A 30 -8.37 -17.75 4.44
N GLU A 31 -7.28 -18.49 4.40
CA GLU A 31 -7.12 -19.69 5.21
C GLU A 31 -6.79 -19.33 6.66
N SER A 32 -7.25 -20.18 7.59
CA SER A 32 -6.93 -20.02 9.00
C SER A 32 -5.54 -20.57 9.31
N GLY A 33 -4.97 -20.15 10.44
CA GLY A 33 -3.68 -20.64 10.92
C GLY A 33 -2.47 -20.01 10.25
N LYS A 34 -1.36 -20.73 10.30
CA LYS A 34 -0.06 -20.22 9.83
C LYS A 34 -0.04 -19.90 8.34
N LYS A 35 -0.72 -20.72 7.52
CA LYS A 35 -0.75 -20.55 6.08
C LYS A 35 -1.41 -19.23 5.69
N GLY A 36 -2.51 -18.87 6.33
CA GLY A 36 -3.17 -17.59 6.10
C GLY A 36 -2.30 -16.40 6.53
N VAL A 37 -1.65 -16.51 7.68
CA VAL A 37 -0.75 -15.46 8.18
C VAL A 37 0.42 -15.25 7.24
N ILE A 38 1.06 -16.32 6.79
CA ILE A 38 2.20 -16.24 5.86
C ILE A 38 1.76 -15.60 4.56
N ALA A 39 0.58 -15.97 4.04
CA ALA A 39 0.05 -15.39 2.81
C ALA A 39 -0.24 -13.89 2.96
N GLN A 40 -0.81 -13.47 4.10
CA GLN A 40 -1.04 -12.06 4.39
C GLN A 40 0.27 -11.27 4.44
N LEU A 41 1.29 -11.82 5.12
CA LEU A 41 2.60 -11.19 5.19
C LEU A 41 3.24 -11.08 3.81
N ALA A 42 3.16 -12.15 3.00
CA ALA A 42 3.71 -12.16 1.66
C ALA A 42 3.04 -11.11 0.77
N HIS A 43 1.73 -11.00 0.83
CA HIS A 43 0.98 -10.01 0.05
C HIS A 43 1.33 -8.58 0.47
N ALA A 44 1.38 -8.31 1.76
CA ALA A 44 1.79 -7.00 2.28
C ALA A 44 3.22 -6.65 1.87
N PHE A 45 4.12 -7.63 1.88
CA PHE A 45 5.50 -7.45 1.43
C PHE A 45 5.57 -7.11 -0.07
N ILE A 46 4.76 -7.76 -0.90
CA ILE A 46 4.68 -7.45 -2.34
C ILE A 46 4.25 -6.00 -2.55
N HIS A 47 3.27 -5.53 -1.81
CA HIS A 47 2.85 -4.12 -1.87
C HIS A 47 3.96 -3.16 -1.48
N ALA A 48 4.65 -3.45 -0.38
CA ALA A 48 5.74 -2.61 0.12
C ALA A 48 6.90 -2.58 -0.87
N LEU A 49 7.28 -3.73 -1.40
CA LEU A 49 8.37 -3.84 -2.36
C LEU A 49 8.03 -3.14 -3.67
N SER A 50 6.82 -3.31 -4.17
CA SER A 50 6.35 -2.65 -5.40
C SER A 50 6.38 -1.13 -5.25
N ALA A 51 5.90 -0.62 -4.12
CA ALA A 51 5.93 0.81 -3.83
C ALA A 51 7.37 1.33 -3.75
N TYR A 52 8.24 0.60 -3.09
CA TYR A 52 9.65 0.99 -2.94
C TYR A 52 10.36 1.06 -4.30
N ILE A 53 10.15 0.06 -5.15
CA ILE A 53 10.78 -0.01 -6.47
C ILE A 53 10.24 1.08 -7.39
N LEU A 54 8.91 1.22 -7.49
CA LEU A 54 8.30 2.19 -8.41
C LEU A 54 8.52 3.63 -7.98
N LEU A 55 8.58 3.88 -6.68
CA LEU A 55 8.87 5.21 -6.16
C LEU A 55 10.31 5.63 -6.44
N ALA A 56 11.24 4.68 -6.43
CA ALA A 56 12.67 4.89 -6.68
C ALA A 56 13.32 5.93 -5.76
N ASP A 57 12.78 6.10 -4.57
CA ASP A 57 13.34 6.96 -3.53
C ASP A 57 13.96 6.06 -2.43
N TRP A 58 15.14 5.54 -2.74
CA TRP A 58 15.77 4.47 -1.96
C TRP A 58 16.12 4.86 -0.53
N LYS A 59 16.24 6.15 -0.25
CA LYS A 59 16.53 6.65 1.11
C LYS A 59 15.29 6.66 1.99
N ASN A 60 14.11 6.65 1.40
CA ASN A 60 12.86 6.80 2.12
C ASN A 60 12.22 5.43 2.40
N TRP A 61 12.88 4.64 3.25
CA TRP A 61 12.39 3.32 3.64
C TRP A 61 11.15 3.37 4.54
N ILE A 62 10.78 4.54 5.05
CA ILE A 62 9.56 4.72 5.85
C ILE A 62 8.32 4.41 5.01
N ILE A 63 8.33 4.75 3.72
CA ILE A 63 7.18 4.51 2.83
C ILE A 63 6.86 3.03 2.71
N PRO A 64 7.82 2.15 2.33
CA PRO A 64 7.49 0.72 2.28
C PRO A 64 7.12 0.14 3.64
N LEU A 65 7.71 0.65 4.72
CA LEU A 65 7.36 0.19 6.06
C LEU A 65 5.91 0.54 6.42
N VAL A 66 5.48 1.78 6.19
CA VAL A 66 4.10 2.20 6.46
C VAL A 66 3.12 1.44 5.58
N ILE A 67 3.45 1.25 4.30
CA ILE A 67 2.59 0.48 3.38
C ILE A 67 2.47 -0.97 3.84
N PHE A 68 3.57 -1.59 4.24
CA PHE A 68 3.55 -2.96 4.75
C PHE A 68 2.62 -3.10 5.96
N VAL A 69 2.83 -2.26 6.96
CA VAL A 69 2.07 -2.34 8.22
C VAL A 69 0.59 -2.02 7.99
N SER A 70 0.30 -0.93 7.28
CA SER A 70 -1.09 -0.53 7.02
C SER A 70 -1.83 -1.54 6.18
N HIS A 71 -1.18 -2.07 5.15
CA HIS A 71 -1.79 -3.08 4.29
C HIS A 71 -2.11 -4.34 5.07
N LEU A 72 -1.17 -4.79 5.91
CA LEU A 72 -1.36 -5.97 6.74
C LEU A 72 -2.54 -5.79 7.70
N ILE A 73 -2.61 -4.65 8.39
CA ILE A 73 -3.69 -4.36 9.34
C ILE A 73 -5.04 -4.35 8.62
N ILE A 74 -5.15 -3.65 7.49
CA ILE A 74 -6.40 -3.53 6.74
C ILE A 74 -6.86 -4.89 6.23
N ASP A 75 -5.96 -5.68 5.67
CA ASP A 75 -6.30 -7.00 5.14
C ASP A 75 -6.75 -7.97 6.25
N VAL A 76 -6.09 -7.93 7.41
CA VAL A 76 -6.48 -8.77 8.55
C VAL A 76 -7.86 -8.37 9.06
N LEU A 77 -8.12 -7.07 9.20
CA LEU A 77 -9.44 -6.58 9.62
C LEU A 77 -10.52 -6.96 8.62
N LYS A 78 -10.24 -6.83 7.33
CA LYS A 78 -11.16 -7.24 6.27
C LYS A 78 -11.53 -8.72 6.39
N SER A 79 -10.53 -9.58 6.60
CA SER A 79 -10.76 -11.03 6.75
C SER A 79 -11.67 -11.33 7.94
N ARG A 80 -11.52 -10.61 9.05
CA ARG A 80 -12.31 -10.81 10.27
C ARG A 80 -13.73 -10.29 10.15
N LEU A 81 -13.93 -9.23 9.35
CA LEU A 81 -15.26 -8.63 9.20
C LEU A 81 -16.14 -9.35 8.17
N HIS A 82 -15.61 -10.40 7.54
CA HIS A 82 -16.33 -11.25 6.58
C HIS A 82 -17.03 -10.49 5.45
N GLY A 83 -16.48 -9.32 5.08
CA GLY A 83 -17.02 -8.55 3.97
C GLY A 83 -16.78 -9.24 2.64
N LYS A 84 -17.85 -9.49 1.89
CA LYS A 84 -17.79 -10.06 0.53
C LYS A 84 -18.61 -9.21 -0.42
N GLY A 85 -18.27 -9.30 -1.72
CA GLY A 85 -19.00 -8.63 -2.77
C GLY A 85 -18.41 -7.29 -3.15
N THR A 86 -19.11 -6.58 -4.02
CA THR A 86 -18.64 -5.34 -4.64
C THR A 86 -18.44 -4.22 -3.63
N VAL A 87 -19.37 -4.07 -2.67
CA VAL A 87 -19.27 -3.02 -1.66
C VAL A 87 -18.05 -3.22 -0.78
N ALA A 88 -17.81 -4.46 -0.33
CA ALA A 88 -16.64 -4.78 0.48
C ALA A 88 -15.34 -4.53 -0.30
N PHE A 89 -15.32 -4.88 -1.57
CA PHE A 89 -14.17 -4.63 -2.45
C PHE A 89 -13.90 -3.13 -2.59
N LEU A 90 -14.94 -2.33 -2.84
CA LEU A 90 -14.80 -0.88 -2.99
C LEU A 90 -14.35 -0.22 -1.70
N CYS A 91 -14.87 -0.64 -0.56
CA CYS A 91 -14.42 -0.14 0.75
C CYS A 91 -12.96 -0.46 1.01
N ASP A 92 -12.55 -1.69 0.72
CA ASP A 92 -11.16 -2.15 0.86
C ASP A 92 -10.22 -1.29 0.00
N GLN A 93 -10.53 -1.15 -1.28
CA GLN A 93 -9.70 -0.35 -2.19
C GLN A 93 -9.68 1.13 -1.78
N SER A 94 -10.81 1.67 -1.35
CA SER A 94 -10.90 3.07 -0.92
C SER A 94 -10.01 3.34 0.29
N VAL A 95 -9.98 2.44 1.28
CA VAL A 95 -9.15 2.61 2.47
C VAL A 95 -7.66 2.54 2.10
N HIS A 96 -7.26 1.60 1.26
CA HIS A 96 -5.87 1.50 0.81
C HIS A 96 -5.42 2.75 0.04
N ILE A 97 -6.27 3.24 -0.86
CA ILE A 97 -5.98 4.45 -1.63
C ILE A 97 -5.89 5.67 -0.72
N LEU A 98 -6.78 5.77 0.27
CA LEU A 98 -6.73 6.86 1.25
C LEU A 98 -5.42 6.87 2.02
N VAL A 99 -4.94 5.71 2.46
CA VAL A 99 -3.64 5.58 3.15
C VAL A 99 -2.51 6.06 2.24
N ILE A 100 -2.52 5.66 0.97
CA ILE A 100 -1.50 6.07 -0.01
C ILE A 100 -1.51 7.59 -0.21
N VAL A 101 -2.69 8.18 -0.38
CA VAL A 101 -2.82 9.63 -0.58
C VAL A 101 -2.35 10.40 0.64
N LEU A 102 -2.73 9.95 1.85
CA LEU A 102 -2.29 10.61 3.09
C LEU A 102 -0.78 10.48 3.29
N LEU A 103 -0.23 9.33 3.00
CA LEU A 103 1.22 9.10 3.10
C LEU A 103 1.99 9.98 2.13
N TRP A 104 1.54 10.05 0.87
CA TRP A 104 2.13 10.91 -0.15
C TRP A 104 2.05 12.39 0.27
N TRP A 105 0.88 12.83 0.72
CA TRP A 105 0.68 14.21 1.14
C TRP A 105 1.58 14.56 2.32
N TRP A 106 1.66 13.68 3.30
CA TRP A 106 2.48 13.91 4.48
C TRP A 106 3.98 14.00 4.15
N LEU A 107 4.48 13.08 3.32
CA LEU A 107 5.91 12.98 3.08
C LEU A 107 6.39 13.86 1.93
N TYR A 108 5.59 14.03 0.89
CA TYR A 108 6.04 14.71 -0.32
C TYR A 108 5.43 16.08 -0.53
N ALA A 109 4.21 16.33 -0.11
CA ALA A 109 3.62 17.66 -0.19
C ALA A 109 4.31 18.62 0.78
N ASP A 110 4.43 18.20 2.03
CA ASP A 110 5.14 18.99 3.05
C ASP A 110 6.63 19.13 2.76
N SER A 111 7.27 18.02 2.36
CA SER A 111 8.69 18.03 2.01
C SER A 111 8.99 18.95 0.83
N THR A 112 8.07 19.02 -0.14
CA THR A 112 8.22 19.93 -1.27
C THR A 112 8.17 21.37 -0.81
N ILE A 113 7.24 21.71 0.08
CA ILE A 113 7.13 23.05 0.65
C ILE A 113 8.37 23.40 1.45
N LEU A 114 8.82 22.48 2.31
CA LEU A 114 10.04 22.68 3.09
C LEU A 114 11.27 22.82 2.20
N PHE A 115 11.37 21.97 1.18
CA PHE A 115 12.47 22.01 0.23
C PHE A 115 12.51 23.35 -0.51
N GLN A 116 11.35 23.84 -0.96
CA GLN A 116 11.26 25.15 -1.58
C GLN A 116 11.68 26.26 -0.65
N LYS A 117 11.24 26.21 0.61
CA LYS A 117 11.61 27.22 1.62
C LYS A 117 13.11 27.19 1.92
N VAL A 118 13.69 26.00 2.02
CA VAL A 118 15.12 25.86 2.38
C VAL A 118 16.02 26.20 1.17
N CYS A 119 15.65 25.76 -0.02
CA CYS A 119 16.51 25.92 -1.19
C CYS A 119 16.24 27.21 -1.97
N LEU A 120 15.05 27.78 -1.91
CA LEU A 120 14.66 28.94 -2.71
C LEU A 120 14.38 30.19 -1.86
N GLY A 121 14.28 30.00 -0.58
CA GLY A 121 13.97 31.07 0.31
C GLY A 121 14.99 31.41 1.30
#